data_8aa74fcacce7d57d5413e79e22974c82
#
_entry.id   8aa74fcacce7d57d5413e79e22974c82
#
_cell.length_a   1.000
_cell.length_b   1.000
_cell.length_c   1.000
_cell.angle_alpha   90.00
_cell.angle_beta   90.00
_cell.angle_gamma   90.00
#
_symmetry.space_group_name_H-M   'P 1'
#
loop_
_entity.id
_entity.type
_entity.pdbx_description
1 polymer ?
#
loop_
_entity_poly.entity_id
_entity_poly.type
_entity_poly.pdbx_seq_one_letter_code
_entity_poly.pdbx_strand_id
1 'polypeptide(L)'
;VHGSRGLGDVYKRQHLVEMDIQVKQSLEGVGQNLQDHLETYVQYECKKPVTLFNEYNPIKMALTGIEWFLFKTGTAAYSNLETGGFIRSNDLVDYPNIQYHFFPSLVLDHGRTNPDRHAFQAHVGPMRPTSRGEIKLKSTNPTSAPSIRFNYMQTEHDLSEMREGIRLAREIFHQKAFDEYRGKEINPGNVDSDTELNEFIKNKGDTAYHPCGTCKMGKDNTSVVNEKLQVYGVENLRVVDASIMP
;
A
#
# COMPACT_ATOMS: atom_id res chain seq x y z
N VAL A 1 -30.66 21.74 26.37
CA VAL A 1 -29.40 20.97 26.29
C VAL A 1 -28.78 21.24 24.93
N HIS A 2 -27.77 22.09 24.88
CA HIS A 2 -26.94 22.22 23.69
C HIS A 2 -26.02 21.00 23.66
N GLY A 3 -26.41 19.97 22.88
CA GLY A 3 -25.53 18.85 22.58
C GLY A 3 -24.24 19.38 21.92
N SER A 4 -23.11 18.99 22.46
CA SER A 4 -21.80 19.20 21.87
C SER A 4 -21.77 18.61 20.46
N ARG A 5 -22.06 19.43 19.44
CA ARG A 5 -21.72 19.09 18.06
C ARG A 5 -20.20 19.01 18.03
N GLY A 6 -19.66 17.84 17.70
CA GLY A 6 -18.24 17.59 17.78
C GLY A 6 -17.44 18.57 16.92
N LEU A 7 -16.25 18.93 17.38
CA LEU A 7 -15.31 19.83 16.68
C LEU A 7 -15.04 19.38 15.23
N GLY A 8 -15.21 18.09 14.90
CA GLY A 8 -15.05 17.54 13.55
C GLY A 8 -16.05 18.07 12.52
N ASP A 9 -17.31 18.26 12.90
CA ASP A 9 -18.37 18.79 12.03
C ASP A 9 -18.09 20.22 11.57
N VAL A 10 -17.44 21.00 12.43
CA VAL A 10 -17.06 22.39 12.15
C VAL A 10 -15.98 22.44 11.07
N TYR A 11 -14.94 21.61 11.15
CA TYR A 11 -13.77 21.71 10.27
C TYR A 11 -14.06 21.32 8.81
N LYS A 12 -14.93 20.35 8.51
CA LYS A 12 -15.19 19.93 7.14
C LYS A 12 -16.21 20.78 6.42
N ARG A 13 -17.27 21.13 7.09
CA ARG A 13 -18.20 22.16 6.61
C ARG A 13 -17.41 23.45 6.34
N GLN A 14 -16.49 23.82 7.23
CA GLN A 14 -15.64 24.99 7.11
C GLN A 14 -14.74 24.90 5.86
N HIS A 15 -14.11 23.75 5.58
CA HIS A 15 -13.28 23.57 4.38
C HIS A 15 -14.03 23.81 3.07
N LEU A 16 -15.26 23.31 2.91
CA LEU A 16 -16.08 23.57 1.74
C LEU A 16 -16.53 25.05 1.67
N VAL A 17 -16.88 25.62 2.84
CA VAL A 17 -17.27 27.04 2.93
C VAL A 17 -16.08 27.95 2.62
N GLU A 18 -14.89 27.66 3.08
CA GLU A 18 -13.65 28.39 2.75
C GLU A 18 -13.33 28.38 1.25
N MET A 19 -13.80 27.33 0.55
CA MET A 19 -13.69 27.22 -0.90
C MET A 19 -14.92 27.76 -1.64
N ASP A 20 -15.83 28.48 -0.97
CA ASP A 20 -17.06 29.01 -1.54
C ASP A 20 -17.95 27.91 -2.20
N ILE A 21 -17.92 26.70 -1.63
CA ILE A 21 -18.77 25.58 -2.08
C ILE A 21 -19.98 25.46 -1.14
N GLN A 22 -21.19 25.55 -1.73
CA GLN A 22 -22.42 25.37 -0.99
C GLN A 22 -22.54 23.94 -0.43
N VAL A 23 -22.59 23.81 0.89
CA VAL A 23 -22.76 22.52 1.58
C VAL A 23 -24.24 22.14 1.59
N LYS A 24 -24.59 21.05 0.91
CA LYS A 24 -25.96 20.48 0.92
C LYS A 24 -26.18 19.55 2.09
N GLN A 25 -25.20 18.72 2.40
CA GLN A 25 -25.25 17.74 3.50
C GLN A 25 -23.89 17.74 4.20
N SER A 26 -23.88 17.83 5.53
CA SER A 26 -22.64 17.68 6.32
C SER A 26 -22.45 16.21 6.66
N LEU A 27 -21.32 15.64 6.22
CA LEU A 27 -20.90 14.28 6.53
C LEU A 27 -19.43 14.30 6.96
N GLU A 28 -19.18 14.10 8.24
CA GLU A 28 -17.84 14.23 8.85
C GLU A 28 -16.83 13.24 8.26
N GLY A 29 -17.28 12.06 7.84
CA GLY A 29 -16.44 10.99 7.33
C GLY A 29 -15.88 11.20 5.92
N VAL A 30 -16.49 12.04 5.08
CA VAL A 30 -16.07 12.21 3.68
C VAL A 30 -14.61 12.67 3.59
N GLY A 31 -13.76 11.89 2.92
CA GLY A 31 -12.33 12.17 2.76
C GLY A 31 -11.50 11.96 4.03
N GLN A 32 -12.06 11.40 5.11
CA GLN A 32 -11.33 11.02 6.32
C GLN A 32 -11.13 9.51 6.37
N ASN A 33 -10.37 9.04 7.37
CA ASN A 33 -10.12 7.61 7.57
C ASN A 33 -9.40 6.96 6.37
N LEU A 34 -8.64 7.72 5.60
CA LEU A 34 -7.85 7.16 4.51
C LEU A 34 -6.88 6.13 5.07
N GLN A 35 -6.97 4.92 4.57
CA GLN A 35 -6.13 3.78 4.90
C GLN A 35 -5.47 3.28 3.63
N ASP A 36 -4.28 2.70 3.78
CA ASP A 36 -3.58 2.04 2.68
C ASP A 36 -2.51 1.12 3.27
N HIS A 37 -2.07 0.14 2.49
CA HIS A 37 -0.90 -0.65 2.84
C HIS A 37 0.36 0.05 2.37
N LEU A 38 1.24 0.44 3.30
CA LEU A 38 2.62 0.77 2.99
C LEU A 38 3.42 -0.51 2.92
N GLU A 39 4.27 -0.65 1.92
CA GLU A 39 5.22 -1.74 1.80
C GLU A 39 6.66 -1.23 1.69
N THR A 40 7.60 -2.10 2.04
CA THR A 40 9.03 -1.93 1.78
C THR A 40 9.56 -3.15 1.06
N TYR A 41 10.72 -3.01 0.40
CA TYR A 41 11.32 -4.09 -0.35
C TYR A 41 12.58 -4.60 0.34
N VAL A 42 12.56 -5.88 0.73
CA VAL A 42 13.78 -6.60 1.15
C VAL A 42 14.36 -7.25 -0.09
N GLN A 43 15.52 -6.78 -0.54
CA GLN A 43 16.08 -7.06 -1.86
C GLN A 43 17.44 -7.72 -1.77
N TYR A 44 17.66 -8.77 -2.56
CA TYR A 44 18.92 -9.49 -2.67
C TYR A 44 19.37 -9.63 -4.12
N GLU A 45 20.67 -9.51 -4.37
CA GLU A 45 21.28 -9.95 -5.62
C GLU A 45 21.04 -11.45 -5.82
N CYS A 46 20.77 -11.87 -7.05
CA CYS A 46 20.64 -13.28 -7.38
C CYS A 46 21.94 -13.77 -8.03
N LYS A 47 22.57 -14.79 -7.43
CA LYS A 47 23.82 -15.40 -7.95
C LYS A 47 23.62 -16.13 -9.28
N LYS A 48 22.38 -16.53 -9.59
CA LYS A 48 22.05 -17.28 -10.81
C LYS A 48 21.20 -16.45 -11.77
N PRO A 49 21.34 -16.63 -13.08
CA PRO A 49 20.57 -15.89 -14.08
C PRO A 49 19.16 -16.49 -14.29
N VAL A 50 18.40 -16.64 -13.20
CA VAL A 50 17.07 -17.28 -13.18
C VAL A 50 15.92 -16.31 -12.89
N THR A 51 16.22 -15.01 -12.85
CA THR A 51 15.23 -13.97 -12.55
C THR A 51 14.71 -13.32 -13.83
N LEU A 52 13.70 -12.47 -13.69
CA LEU A 52 13.09 -11.74 -14.81
C LEU A 52 14.01 -10.68 -15.45
N PHE A 53 15.23 -10.49 -14.94
CA PHE A 53 16.16 -9.49 -15.47
C PHE A 53 16.36 -9.63 -16.98
N ASN A 54 16.47 -10.85 -17.50
CA ASN A 54 16.64 -11.09 -18.93
C ASN A 54 15.43 -10.65 -19.77
N GLU A 55 14.23 -10.60 -19.20
CA GLU A 55 13.01 -10.18 -19.89
C GLU A 55 13.00 -8.67 -20.23
N TYR A 56 13.86 -7.86 -19.60
CA TYR A 56 14.02 -6.45 -19.91
C TYR A 56 14.88 -6.19 -21.16
N ASN A 57 15.47 -7.23 -21.76
CA ASN A 57 16.12 -7.12 -23.06
C ASN A 57 15.04 -6.89 -24.16
N PRO A 58 15.16 -5.85 -25.01
CA PRO A 58 14.14 -5.52 -26.01
C PRO A 58 13.78 -6.66 -26.98
N ILE A 59 14.78 -7.46 -27.38
CA ILE A 59 14.54 -8.61 -28.27
C ILE A 59 13.77 -9.70 -27.54
N LYS A 60 14.16 -10.01 -26.30
CA LYS A 60 13.48 -10.98 -25.45
C LYS A 60 12.06 -10.54 -25.17
N MET A 61 11.85 -9.28 -24.83
CA MET A 61 10.54 -8.70 -24.60
C MET A 61 9.61 -8.82 -25.83
N ALA A 62 10.15 -8.58 -27.03
CA ALA A 62 9.39 -8.74 -28.26
C ALA A 62 8.99 -10.22 -28.51
N LEU A 63 9.92 -11.16 -28.27
CA LEU A 63 9.64 -12.59 -28.40
C LEU A 63 8.61 -13.07 -27.38
N THR A 64 8.72 -12.64 -26.11
CA THR A 64 7.75 -12.93 -25.06
C THR A 64 6.37 -12.35 -25.39
N GLY A 65 6.31 -11.15 -25.98
CA GLY A 65 5.06 -10.57 -26.48
C GLY A 65 4.43 -11.36 -27.62
N ILE A 66 5.23 -11.82 -28.58
CA ILE A 66 4.77 -12.67 -29.69
C ILE A 66 4.25 -14.02 -29.16
N GLU A 67 4.98 -14.66 -28.27
CA GLU A 67 4.56 -15.92 -27.63
C GLU A 67 3.20 -15.76 -26.94
N TRP A 68 3.05 -14.71 -26.11
CA TRP A 68 1.79 -14.43 -25.44
C TRP A 68 0.65 -14.14 -26.43
N PHE A 69 0.91 -13.35 -27.49
CA PHE A 69 -0.10 -13.00 -28.46
C PHE A 69 -0.63 -14.22 -29.20
N LEU A 70 0.27 -15.12 -29.64
CA LEU A 70 -0.08 -16.30 -30.45
C LEU A 70 -0.60 -17.46 -29.59
N PHE A 71 0.02 -17.71 -28.44
CA PHE A 71 -0.19 -18.95 -27.68
C PHE A 71 -0.79 -18.72 -26.30
N LYS A 72 -0.82 -17.46 -25.80
CA LYS A 72 -1.25 -17.12 -24.43
C LYS A 72 -0.43 -17.83 -23.34
N THR A 73 0.84 -18.09 -23.62
CA THR A 73 1.81 -18.75 -22.75
C THR A 73 3.04 -17.87 -22.50
N GLY A 74 4.02 -18.38 -21.75
CA GLY A 74 5.27 -17.68 -21.43
C GLY A 74 5.14 -16.66 -20.29
N THR A 75 6.22 -15.94 -20.06
CA THR A 75 6.37 -15.02 -18.92
C THR A 75 5.31 -13.91 -18.89
N ALA A 76 4.76 -13.50 -20.04
CA ALA A 76 3.71 -12.48 -20.10
C ALA A 76 2.29 -13.02 -19.82
N ALA A 77 2.14 -14.33 -19.57
CA ALA A 77 0.82 -14.93 -19.33
C ALA A 77 0.34 -14.83 -17.88
N TYR A 78 1.18 -14.40 -16.95
CA TYR A 78 0.89 -14.30 -15.51
C TYR A 78 1.55 -13.08 -14.88
N SER A 79 1.18 -12.80 -13.62
CA SER A 79 1.57 -11.56 -12.92
C SER A 79 3.03 -11.51 -12.46
N ASN A 80 3.75 -12.64 -12.46
CA ASN A 80 5.09 -12.81 -11.88
C ASN A 80 5.19 -12.57 -10.35
N LEU A 81 4.04 -12.48 -9.66
CA LEU A 81 3.90 -12.41 -8.20
C LEU A 81 3.21 -13.68 -7.69
N GLU A 82 3.72 -14.83 -8.08
CA GLU A 82 3.06 -16.13 -7.90
C GLU A 82 3.22 -16.68 -6.48
N THR A 83 4.19 -16.18 -5.74
CA THR A 83 4.50 -16.64 -4.39
C THR A 83 4.35 -15.50 -3.42
N GLY A 84 3.64 -15.77 -2.35
CA GLY A 84 3.44 -14.84 -1.25
C GLY A 84 3.15 -15.57 0.03
N GLY A 85 2.98 -14.84 1.11
CA GLY A 85 2.67 -15.41 2.40
C GLY A 85 2.04 -14.41 3.34
N PHE A 86 1.29 -14.95 4.29
CA PHE A 86 0.74 -14.22 5.41
C PHE A 86 1.27 -14.85 6.68
N ILE A 87 2.00 -14.07 7.49
CA ILE A 87 2.58 -14.57 8.73
C ILE A 87 2.29 -13.63 9.90
N ARG A 88 2.44 -14.14 11.11
CA ARG A 88 2.34 -13.33 12.32
C ARG A 88 3.69 -12.67 12.59
N SER A 89 3.67 -11.39 12.94
CA SER A 89 4.87 -10.65 13.32
C SER A 89 5.53 -11.22 14.58
N ASN A 90 4.73 -11.80 15.47
CA ASN A 90 5.17 -12.45 16.70
C ASN A 90 4.07 -13.40 17.24
N ASP A 91 4.40 -14.13 18.30
CA ASP A 91 3.50 -15.14 18.92
C ASP A 91 2.32 -14.52 19.70
N LEU A 92 2.33 -13.23 19.96
CA LEU A 92 1.27 -12.53 20.69
C LEU A 92 0.12 -12.10 19.76
N VAL A 93 0.28 -12.22 18.45
CA VAL A 93 -0.74 -11.86 17.46
C VAL A 93 -1.56 -13.09 17.07
N ASP A 94 -2.87 -13.01 17.22
CA ASP A 94 -3.78 -14.14 16.98
C ASP A 94 -3.98 -14.48 15.49
N TYR A 95 -3.66 -13.56 14.58
CA TYR A 95 -3.85 -13.71 13.13
C TYR A 95 -2.60 -13.24 12.38
N PRO A 96 -2.39 -13.73 11.14
CA PRO A 96 -1.34 -13.20 10.28
C PRO A 96 -1.56 -11.70 10.01
N ASN A 97 -0.60 -10.88 10.39
CA ASN A 97 -0.68 -9.43 10.29
C ASN A 97 0.37 -8.82 9.34
N ILE A 98 1.28 -9.65 8.81
CA ILE A 98 2.26 -9.27 7.79
C ILE A 98 1.97 -10.02 6.49
N GLN A 99 1.98 -9.30 5.37
CA GLN A 99 1.88 -9.86 4.03
C GLN A 99 3.22 -9.75 3.30
N TYR A 100 3.55 -10.79 2.55
CA TYR A 100 4.69 -10.84 1.63
C TYR A 100 4.22 -11.13 0.23
N HIS A 101 4.80 -10.40 -0.73
CA HIS A 101 4.77 -10.78 -2.15
C HIS A 101 6.21 -11.00 -2.59
N PHE A 102 6.51 -12.20 -3.07
CA PHE A 102 7.81 -12.49 -3.65
C PHE A 102 7.82 -12.09 -5.12
N PHE A 103 8.88 -11.39 -5.53
CA PHE A 103 9.06 -10.97 -6.91
C PHE A 103 10.48 -11.33 -7.38
N PRO A 104 10.62 -12.18 -8.43
CA PRO A 104 11.92 -12.61 -8.95
C PRO A 104 12.56 -11.55 -9.86
N SER A 105 12.57 -10.31 -9.44
CA SER A 105 13.21 -9.17 -10.10
C SER A 105 13.54 -8.09 -9.08
N LEU A 106 14.10 -6.98 -9.54
CA LEU A 106 14.42 -5.80 -8.74
C LEU A 106 13.49 -4.64 -9.13
N VAL A 107 12.78 -4.09 -8.18
CA VAL A 107 12.03 -2.84 -8.37
C VAL A 107 12.93 -1.68 -7.97
N LEU A 108 13.19 -0.78 -8.90
CA LEU A 108 13.95 0.44 -8.71
C LEU A 108 13.04 1.65 -9.00
N ASP A 109 13.15 2.70 -8.21
CA ASP A 109 12.40 3.95 -8.39
C ASP A 109 10.91 3.71 -8.73
N HIS A 110 10.22 2.95 -7.87
CA HIS A 110 8.79 2.60 -8.05
C HIS A 110 8.48 1.92 -9.41
N GLY A 111 9.43 1.15 -9.94
CA GLY A 111 9.30 0.48 -11.24
C GLY A 111 9.53 1.39 -12.47
N ARG A 112 9.95 2.64 -12.27
CA ARG A 112 10.24 3.57 -13.36
C ARG A 112 11.60 3.33 -14.00
N THR A 113 12.51 2.70 -13.27
CA THR A 113 13.86 2.34 -13.72
C THR A 113 13.95 0.84 -13.89
N ASN A 114 14.45 0.38 -15.03
CA ASN A 114 14.68 -1.04 -15.27
C ASN A 114 15.74 -1.57 -14.31
N PRO A 115 15.64 -2.83 -13.86
CA PRO A 115 16.69 -3.48 -13.09
C PRO A 115 18.02 -3.49 -13.88
N ASP A 116 19.10 -3.41 -13.13
CA ASP A 116 20.47 -3.41 -13.68
C ASP A 116 21.20 -4.74 -13.47
N ARG A 117 20.58 -5.69 -12.79
CA ARG A 117 21.16 -6.99 -12.43
C ARG A 117 20.09 -8.04 -12.10
N HIS A 118 20.52 -9.31 -12.04
CA HIS A 118 19.73 -10.37 -11.47
C HIS A 118 19.53 -10.15 -9.96
N ALA A 119 18.29 -10.08 -9.53
CA ALA A 119 17.90 -9.90 -8.14
C ALA A 119 16.52 -10.48 -7.89
N PHE A 120 16.17 -10.65 -6.63
CA PHE A 120 14.82 -10.98 -6.17
C PHE A 120 14.48 -10.18 -4.92
N GLN A 121 13.22 -10.07 -4.62
CA GLN A 121 12.75 -9.28 -3.49
C GLN A 121 11.48 -9.83 -2.87
N ALA A 122 11.25 -9.48 -1.61
CA ALA A 122 9.96 -9.54 -0.96
C ALA A 122 9.43 -8.11 -0.76
N HIS A 123 8.21 -7.89 -1.17
CA HIS A 123 7.41 -6.76 -0.73
C HIS A 123 6.85 -7.11 0.63
N VAL A 124 7.02 -6.26 1.61
CA VAL A 124 6.71 -6.51 3.01
C VAL A 124 5.82 -5.39 3.53
N GLY A 125 4.67 -5.72 4.06
CA GLY A 125 3.77 -4.72 4.61
C GLY A 125 2.83 -5.23 5.69
N PRO A 126 2.51 -4.40 6.72
CA PRO A 126 1.45 -4.66 7.67
C PRO A 126 0.08 -4.67 6.99
N MET A 127 -0.78 -5.61 7.37
CA MET A 127 -2.11 -5.74 6.77
C MET A 127 -3.17 -4.83 7.38
N ARG A 128 -2.97 -4.35 8.60
CA ARG A 128 -3.96 -3.54 9.33
C ARG A 128 -3.31 -2.35 10.01
N PRO A 129 -2.79 -1.39 9.21
CA PRO A 129 -2.17 -0.20 9.78
C PRO A 129 -3.17 0.61 10.61
N THR A 130 -2.70 1.21 11.68
CA THR A 130 -3.49 2.06 12.58
C THR A 130 -3.41 3.54 12.21
N SER A 131 -2.42 3.94 11.42
CA SER A 131 -2.30 5.28 10.86
C SER A 131 -3.47 5.63 9.97
N ARG A 132 -3.94 6.87 10.04
CA ARG A 132 -5.09 7.36 9.27
C ARG A 132 -4.74 8.65 8.55
N GLY A 133 -5.12 8.69 7.30
CA GLY A 133 -4.95 9.84 6.43
C GLY A 133 -6.25 10.55 6.08
N GLU A 134 -6.13 11.50 5.15
CA GLU A 134 -7.25 12.32 4.69
C GLU A 134 -7.10 12.72 3.22
N ILE A 135 -8.23 12.99 2.58
CA ILE A 135 -8.32 13.62 1.26
C ILE A 135 -9.05 14.95 1.39
N LYS A 136 -8.47 16.01 0.82
CA LYS A 136 -9.05 17.36 0.81
C LYS A 136 -8.99 17.97 -0.59
N LEU A 137 -9.94 18.83 -0.90
CA LEU A 137 -9.87 19.67 -2.10
C LEU A 137 -8.71 20.68 -1.98
N LYS A 138 -8.09 21.01 -3.11
CA LYS A 138 -7.10 22.10 -3.20
C LYS A 138 -7.68 23.34 -3.87
N SER A 139 -8.75 23.17 -4.63
CA SER A 139 -9.45 24.25 -5.34
C SER A 139 -10.89 23.84 -5.70
N THR A 140 -11.66 24.78 -6.16
CA THR A 140 -13.02 24.56 -6.70
C THR A 140 -13.03 23.99 -8.12
N ASN A 141 -11.87 23.98 -8.80
CA ASN A 141 -11.76 23.36 -10.10
C ASN A 141 -11.84 21.83 -9.99
N PRO A 142 -12.88 21.16 -10.54
CA PRO A 142 -13.07 19.72 -10.40
C PRO A 142 -11.99 18.88 -11.09
N THR A 143 -11.18 19.47 -11.99
CA THR A 143 -10.06 18.79 -12.66
C THR A 143 -8.75 18.90 -11.88
N SER A 144 -8.69 19.70 -10.82
CA SER A 144 -7.51 19.81 -9.97
C SER A 144 -7.37 18.56 -9.10
N ALA A 145 -6.18 17.99 -9.08
CA ALA A 145 -5.87 16.87 -8.19
C ALA A 145 -6.07 17.28 -6.71
N PRO A 146 -6.71 16.45 -5.89
CA PRO A 146 -6.90 16.73 -4.47
C PRO A 146 -5.58 16.69 -3.69
N SER A 147 -5.62 17.16 -2.45
CA SER A 147 -4.59 16.88 -1.46
C SER A 147 -4.86 15.50 -0.87
N ILE A 148 -3.91 14.58 -1.01
CA ILE A 148 -3.96 13.24 -0.44
C ILE A 148 -2.83 13.13 0.58
N ARG A 149 -3.18 12.84 1.83
CA ARG A 149 -2.23 12.63 2.92
C ARG A 149 -2.52 11.29 3.55
N PHE A 150 -1.65 10.32 3.35
CA PHE A 150 -1.81 8.99 3.93
C PHE A 150 -1.43 8.94 5.41
N ASN A 151 -0.48 9.77 5.85
CA ASN A 151 0.07 9.75 7.21
C ASN A 151 0.61 8.37 7.60
N TYR A 152 1.33 7.71 6.68
CA TYR A 152 1.92 6.39 6.93
C TYR A 152 2.83 6.40 8.15
N MET A 153 2.84 5.28 8.89
CA MET A 153 3.79 5.00 9.97
C MET A 153 3.80 6.07 11.09
N GLN A 154 2.63 6.66 11.38
CA GLN A 154 2.50 7.63 12.47
C GLN A 154 2.42 6.99 13.86
N THR A 155 2.17 5.69 13.93
CA THR A 155 2.06 4.96 15.18
C THR A 155 3.25 4.02 15.36
N GLU A 156 3.66 3.81 16.63
CA GLU A 156 4.69 2.81 16.95
C GLU A 156 4.25 1.39 16.60
N HIS A 157 2.94 1.14 16.65
CA HIS A 157 2.37 -0.15 16.22
C HIS A 157 2.72 -0.45 14.77
N ASP A 158 2.45 0.48 13.85
CA ASP A 158 2.71 0.31 12.41
C ASP A 158 4.23 0.16 12.14
N LEU A 159 5.06 0.98 12.81
CA LEU A 159 6.51 0.90 12.67
C LEU A 159 7.05 -0.44 13.20
N SER A 160 6.56 -0.89 14.35
CA SER A 160 6.98 -2.17 14.94
C SER A 160 6.63 -3.36 14.05
N GLU A 161 5.40 -3.41 13.54
CA GLU A 161 4.99 -4.48 12.61
C GLU A 161 5.85 -4.48 11.34
N MET A 162 6.12 -3.31 10.76
CA MET A 162 6.96 -3.21 9.57
C MET A 162 8.40 -3.68 9.84
N ARG A 163 9.01 -3.26 10.96
CA ARG A 163 10.36 -3.71 11.35
C ARG A 163 10.43 -5.24 11.51
N GLU A 164 9.46 -5.81 12.21
CA GLU A 164 9.39 -7.27 12.38
C GLU A 164 9.17 -7.97 11.04
N GLY A 165 8.32 -7.42 10.16
CA GLY A 165 8.16 -7.92 8.81
C GLY A 165 9.47 -7.94 8.00
N ILE A 166 10.28 -6.89 8.09
CA ILE A 166 11.60 -6.83 7.43
C ILE A 166 12.54 -7.90 8.00
N ARG A 167 12.61 -8.06 9.33
CA ARG A 167 13.45 -9.06 9.98
C ARG A 167 13.07 -10.48 9.58
N LEU A 168 11.78 -10.78 9.61
CA LEU A 168 11.25 -12.08 9.18
C LEU A 168 11.50 -12.36 7.69
N ALA A 169 11.41 -11.35 6.81
CA ALA A 169 11.78 -11.51 5.41
C ALA A 169 13.26 -11.89 5.25
N ARG A 170 14.16 -11.25 6.02
CA ARG A 170 15.57 -11.63 6.07
C ARG A 170 15.76 -13.06 6.56
N GLU A 171 15.07 -13.47 7.62
CA GLU A 171 15.11 -14.84 8.12
C GLU A 171 14.66 -15.84 7.06
N ILE A 172 13.57 -15.57 6.33
CA ILE A 172 13.11 -16.40 5.22
C ILE A 172 14.19 -16.51 4.14
N PHE A 173 14.76 -15.39 3.71
CA PHE A 173 15.80 -15.41 2.68
C PHE A 173 17.10 -16.04 3.15
N HIS A 174 17.37 -16.14 4.46
CA HIS A 174 18.54 -16.85 5.01
C HIS A 174 18.33 -18.36 5.15
N GLN A 175 17.14 -18.88 4.83
CA GLN A 175 16.94 -20.33 4.80
C GLN A 175 17.81 -21.01 3.74
N LYS A 176 18.22 -22.24 4.02
CA LYS A 176 19.13 -23.05 3.18
C LYS A 176 18.68 -23.14 1.71
N ALA A 177 17.38 -23.14 1.46
CA ALA A 177 16.83 -23.18 0.10
C ALA A 177 17.27 -22.01 -0.78
N PHE A 178 17.61 -20.87 -0.17
CA PHE A 178 18.07 -19.68 -0.88
C PHE A 178 19.60 -19.61 -1.06
N ASP A 179 20.40 -20.47 -0.43
CA ASP A 179 21.88 -20.35 -0.40
C ASP A 179 22.51 -20.32 -1.80
N GLU A 180 21.95 -21.07 -2.75
CA GLU A 180 22.44 -21.10 -4.12
C GLU A 180 22.02 -19.89 -4.97
N TYR A 181 21.01 -19.12 -4.52
CA TYR A 181 20.48 -17.95 -5.21
C TYR A 181 20.87 -16.65 -4.53
N ARG A 182 20.87 -16.60 -3.20
CA ARG A 182 21.06 -15.40 -2.40
C ARG A 182 22.48 -14.87 -2.52
N GLY A 183 22.60 -13.68 -3.11
CA GLY A 183 23.82 -12.87 -3.13
C GLY A 183 23.86 -11.85 -1.98
N LYS A 184 24.39 -10.66 -2.27
CA LYS A 184 24.44 -9.55 -1.32
C LYS A 184 23.04 -8.95 -1.13
N GLU A 185 22.72 -8.58 0.12
CA GLU A 185 21.53 -7.77 0.40
C GLU A 185 21.72 -6.36 -0.17
N ILE A 186 20.72 -5.89 -0.93
CA ILE A 186 20.70 -4.56 -1.56
C ILE A 186 19.96 -3.58 -0.65
N ASN A 187 18.74 -3.96 -0.24
CA ASN A 187 17.87 -3.20 0.65
C ASN A 187 17.28 -4.14 1.73
N PRO A 188 17.19 -3.67 2.96
CA PRO A 188 17.72 -2.42 3.53
C PRO A 188 19.25 -2.38 3.67
N GLY A 189 19.99 -3.44 3.38
CA GLY A 189 21.45 -3.50 3.50
C GLY A 189 21.91 -3.63 4.95
N ASN A 190 22.98 -2.94 5.32
CA ASN A 190 23.58 -3.07 6.66
C ASN A 190 22.85 -2.24 7.74
N VAL A 191 21.53 -2.16 7.72
CA VAL A 191 20.72 -1.51 8.77
C VAL A 191 19.98 -2.58 9.58
N ASP A 192 20.01 -2.48 10.91
CA ASP A 192 19.43 -3.50 11.80
C ASP A 192 18.77 -2.93 13.05
N SER A 193 19.25 -1.81 13.57
CA SER A 193 18.62 -1.16 14.70
C SER A 193 17.23 -0.62 14.35
N ASP A 194 16.34 -0.52 15.33
CA ASP A 194 15.00 0.04 15.15
C ASP A 194 15.03 1.44 14.54
N THR A 195 16.00 2.27 14.96
CA THR A 195 16.15 3.63 14.44
C THR A 195 16.52 3.63 12.97
N GLU A 196 17.49 2.81 12.56
CA GLU A 196 17.92 2.70 11.16
C GLU A 196 16.82 2.11 10.28
N LEU A 197 16.11 1.08 10.77
CA LEU A 197 14.97 0.51 10.05
C LEU A 197 13.84 1.53 9.90
N ASN A 198 13.56 2.34 10.94
CA ASN A 198 12.55 3.40 10.83
C ASN A 198 12.93 4.44 9.77
N GLU A 199 14.20 4.84 9.68
CA GLU A 199 14.66 5.76 8.63
C GLU A 199 14.59 5.10 7.24
N PHE A 200 14.94 3.82 7.13
CA PHE A 200 14.76 3.06 5.88
C PHE A 200 13.28 3.02 5.46
N ILE A 201 12.36 2.68 6.37
CA ILE A 201 10.91 2.62 6.12
C ILE A 201 10.40 3.99 5.63
N LYS A 202 10.78 5.08 6.29
CA LYS A 202 10.37 6.44 5.90
C LYS A 202 10.88 6.85 4.52
N ASN A 203 12.08 6.43 4.16
CA ASN A 203 12.74 6.86 2.92
C ASN A 203 12.46 5.95 1.73
N LYS A 204 12.07 4.69 1.98
CA LYS A 204 11.91 3.64 0.96
C LYS A 204 10.54 2.98 0.94
N GLY A 205 9.68 3.32 1.91
CA GLY A 205 8.31 2.84 1.90
C GLY A 205 7.53 3.38 0.70
N ASP A 206 6.73 2.54 0.10
CA ASP A 206 5.88 2.87 -1.04
C ASP A 206 4.47 2.34 -0.81
N THR A 207 3.51 2.91 -1.50
CA THR A 207 2.13 2.43 -1.48
C THR A 207 2.03 1.07 -2.19
N ALA A 208 1.26 0.15 -1.61
CA ALA A 208 0.85 -1.07 -2.30
C ALA A 208 -0.38 -0.85 -3.21
N TYR A 209 -0.82 0.41 -3.37
CA TYR A 209 -1.98 0.80 -4.18
C TYR A 209 -3.32 0.22 -3.71
N HIS A 210 -3.52 0.11 -2.40
CA HIS A 210 -4.73 -0.41 -1.76
C HIS A 210 -5.52 0.65 -0.97
N PRO A 211 -5.66 1.93 -1.44
CA PRO A 211 -6.31 2.98 -0.66
C PRO A 211 -7.80 2.69 -0.44
N CYS A 212 -8.27 2.92 0.79
CA CYS A 212 -9.66 2.69 1.17
C CYS A 212 -10.12 3.62 2.30
N GLY A 213 -11.38 3.53 2.68
CA GLY A 213 -11.91 4.06 3.95
C GLY A 213 -12.48 5.48 3.91
N THR A 214 -12.29 6.26 2.84
CA THR A 214 -12.64 7.70 2.82
C THR A 214 -14.12 8.02 2.66
N CYS A 215 -14.96 7.00 2.47
CA CYS A 215 -16.42 7.08 2.48
C CYS A 215 -16.99 5.89 3.28
N LYS A 216 -16.39 5.58 4.44
CA LYS A 216 -16.63 4.33 5.17
C LYS A 216 -18.10 4.02 5.41
N MET A 217 -18.44 2.76 5.28
CA MET A 217 -19.73 2.21 5.64
C MET A 217 -19.84 2.08 7.16
N GLY A 218 -21.02 2.29 7.70
CA GLY A 218 -21.28 2.07 9.12
C GLY A 218 -22.54 2.77 9.59
N LYS A 219 -22.69 2.87 10.92
CA LYS A 219 -23.85 3.49 11.59
C LYS A 219 -23.43 4.60 12.57
N ASP A 220 -22.14 4.85 12.72
CA ASP A 220 -21.62 5.91 13.58
C ASP A 220 -21.68 7.28 12.88
N ASN A 221 -21.41 8.35 13.62
CA ASN A 221 -21.46 9.73 13.14
C ASN A 221 -20.40 10.06 12.08
N THR A 222 -19.36 9.23 11.91
CA THR A 222 -18.33 9.36 10.88
C THR A 222 -18.59 8.48 9.66
N SER A 223 -19.68 7.70 9.66
CA SER A 223 -20.06 6.88 8.51
C SER A 223 -20.65 7.74 7.40
N VAL A 224 -20.28 7.44 6.16
CA VAL A 224 -20.70 8.16 4.96
C VAL A 224 -21.82 7.42 4.24
N VAL A 225 -21.75 6.09 4.19
CA VAL A 225 -22.77 5.25 3.54
C VAL A 225 -23.33 4.20 4.49
N ASN A 226 -24.56 3.77 4.20
CA ASN A 226 -25.23 2.66 4.88
C ASN A 226 -24.85 1.30 4.23
N GLU A 227 -25.42 0.20 4.75
CA GLU A 227 -25.21 -1.17 4.24
C GLU A 227 -25.73 -1.40 2.80
N LYS A 228 -26.51 -0.46 2.24
CA LYS A 228 -26.94 -0.45 0.84
C LYS A 228 -26.11 0.49 -0.02
N LEU A 229 -24.98 0.97 0.50
CA LEU A 229 -24.04 1.90 -0.15
C LEU A 229 -24.63 3.29 -0.43
N GLN A 230 -25.78 3.62 0.15
CA GLN A 230 -26.45 4.90 -0.01
C GLN A 230 -25.82 5.95 0.91
N VAL A 231 -25.53 7.12 0.34
CA VAL A 231 -24.97 8.25 1.10
C VAL A 231 -26.02 8.80 2.06
N TYR A 232 -25.64 8.96 3.32
CA TYR A 232 -26.54 9.49 4.34
C TYR A 232 -26.99 10.92 4.02
N GLY A 233 -28.30 11.16 4.10
CA GLY A 233 -28.89 12.49 3.89
C GLY A 233 -28.88 13.01 2.44
N VAL A 234 -28.53 12.17 1.47
CA VAL A 234 -28.57 12.51 0.04
C VAL A 234 -29.34 11.43 -0.71
N GLU A 235 -30.43 11.82 -1.36
CA GLU A 235 -31.25 10.89 -2.14
C GLU A 235 -30.58 10.51 -3.47
N ASN A 236 -30.78 9.26 -3.89
CA ASN A 236 -30.34 8.73 -5.19
C ASN A 236 -28.83 8.75 -5.43
N LEU A 237 -28.01 8.82 -4.36
CA LEU A 237 -26.55 8.79 -4.44
C LEU A 237 -25.99 7.55 -3.73
N ARG A 238 -25.06 6.86 -4.37
CA ARG A 238 -24.28 5.75 -3.80
C ARG A 238 -22.80 5.93 -4.06
N VAL A 239 -22.00 5.37 -3.16
CA VAL A 239 -20.55 5.16 -3.38
C VAL A 239 -20.32 3.66 -3.47
N VAL A 240 -19.62 3.21 -4.54
CA VAL A 240 -19.42 1.78 -4.87
C VAL A 240 -17.97 1.57 -5.31
N ASP A 241 -17.05 1.75 -4.40
CA ASP A 241 -15.62 1.47 -4.55
C ASP A 241 -14.98 1.19 -3.19
N ALA A 242 -13.65 0.99 -3.14
CA ALA A 242 -12.93 0.65 -1.90
C ALA A 242 -13.02 1.74 -0.82
N SER A 243 -13.41 2.97 -1.14
CA SER A 243 -13.57 4.02 -0.13
C SER A 243 -14.64 3.73 0.92
N ILE A 244 -15.59 2.81 0.61
CA ILE A 244 -16.63 2.40 1.57
C ILE A 244 -16.13 1.48 2.68
N MET A 245 -14.97 0.86 2.55
CA MET A 245 -14.43 -0.04 3.57
C MET A 245 -14.21 0.71 4.89
N PRO A 246 -14.64 0.15 6.04
CA PRO A 246 -14.57 0.81 7.34
C PRO A 246 -13.19 0.87 7.95
#